data_c6d40ea6b66f9995bcbe53ec11bc7ff9
#
_entry.id   c6d40ea6b66f9995bcbe53ec11bc7ff9
#
_cell.length_a   1.000
_cell.length_b   1.000
_cell.length_c   1.000
_cell.angle_alpha   90.00
_cell.angle_beta   90.00
_cell.angle_gamma   90.00
#
_symmetry.space_group_name_H-M   'P 1'
#
loop_
_entity.id
_entity.type
_entity.pdbx_description
1 polymer ?
#
loop_
_entity_poly.entity_id
_entity_poly.type
_entity_poly.pdbx_seq_one_letter_code
_entity_poly.pdbx_strand_id
1 'polypeptide(L)'
;MKRLVILGVVGSALALSACASLAPYGAQQGRGGQGFSEQRIESNRYRVTYNGVGAPGPVADYALLRAADLTTQEGYDWFEVVQAWTDGRPGGAGGLRPSVSIGGGTSRYGGYSASGVGVGVGLNLSGPQPTSTTLEVVLGRGAKPDRPSVYDARSIQASIPR
;
A
#
# COMPACT_ATOMS: atom_id res chain seq x y z
N MET A 1 -13.90 -1.75 56.99
CA MET A 1 -14.21 -2.40 55.70
C MET A 1 -14.36 -1.37 54.58
N LYS A 2 -13.39 -0.49 54.36
CA LYS A 2 -13.45 0.59 53.32
C LYS A 2 -12.13 0.78 52.53
N ARG A 3 -11.27 -0.21 52.46
CA ARG A 3 -9.95 -0.09 51.79
C ARG A 3 -9.70 -1.07 50.62
N LEU A 4 -10.73 -1.76 50.13
CA LEU A 4 -10.55 -2.81 49.12
C LEU A 4 -11.15 -2.50 47.75
N VAL A 5 -11.62 -1.29 47.48
CA VAL A 5 -12.34 -0.94 46.22
C VAL A 5 -11.49 -0.09 45.27
N ILE A 6 -10.34 0.44 45.69
CA ILE A 6 -9.56 1.39 44.87
C ILE A 6 -8.51 0.71 43.94
N LEU A 7 -8.24 -0.58 44.10
CA LEU A 7 -7.21 -1.27 43.27
C LEU A 7 -7.72 -1.83 41.94
N GLY A 8 -9.00 -1.73 41.64
CA GLY A 8 -9.60 -2.34 40.42
C GLY A 8 -9.68 -1.45 39.19
N VAL A 9 -9.41 -0.14 39.27
CA VAL A 9 -9.71 0.81 38.20
C VAL A 9 -8.46 1.23 37.40
N VAL A 10 -7.26 0.97 37.89
CA VAL A 10 -6.00 1.41 37.20
C VAL A 10 -5.52 0.44 36.14
N GLY A 11 -6.07 -0.78 36.08
CA GLY A 11 -5.61 -1.84 35.16
C GLY A 11 -6.13 -1.81 33.74
N SER A 12 -7.12 -0.96 33.39
CA SER A 12 -7.82 -1.04 32.07
C SER A 12 -7.42 0.02 31.03
N ALA A 13 -6.45 0.87 31.30
CA ALA A 13 -6.14 2.01 30.40
C ALA A 13 -4.95 1.80 29.47
N LEU A 14 -4.35 0.62 29.39
CA LEU A 14 -3.07 0.38 28.65
C LEU A 14 -3.19 -0.43 27.36
N ALA A 15 -4.37 -0.61 26.80
CA ALA A 15 -4.55 -1.54 25.67
C ALA A 15 -5.13 -0.93 24.38
N LEU A 16 -4.91 0.34 24.06
CA LEU A 16 -5.46 0.92 22.82
C LEU A 16 -4.48 1.80 22.02
N SER A 17 -3.23 1.41 21.90
CA SER A 17 -2.41 1.93 20.80
C SER A 17 -2.15 0.81 19.78
N ALA A 18 -3.20 0.32 19.15
CA ALA A 18 -3.08 -0.43 17.92
C ALA A 18 -2.67 0.56 16.82
N CYS A 19 -1.38 0.87 16.73
CA CYS A 19 -0.83 1.53 15.56
C CYS A 19 -1.14 0.64 14.36
N ALA A 20 -2.01 1.10 13.45
CA ALA A 20 -2.24 0.40 12.21
C ALA A 20 -0.93 0.40 11.42
N SER A 21 -0.24 -0.74 11.41
CA SER A 21 1.00 -0.97 10.66
C SER A 21 0.74 -1.92 9.51
N LEU A 22 1.62 -1.90 8.52
CA LEU A 22 1.61 -2.89 7.46
C LEU A 22 1.75 -4.29 8.10
N ALA A 23 0.81 -5.18 7.79
CA ALA A 23 0.87 -6.55 8.27
C ALA A 23 2.07 -7.29 7.65
N PRO A 24 2.62 -8.30 8.32
CA PRO A 24 3.62 -9.18 7.73
C PRO A 24 3.16 -9.72 6.38
N TYR A 25 4.12 -9.95 5.48
CA TYR A 25 3.84 -10.50 4.16
C TYR A 25 3.04 -11.81 4.24
N GLY A 26 1.90 -11.86 3.57
CA GLY A 26 1.01 -13.01 3.58
C GLY A 26 -0.19 -12.88 2.65
N ALA A 27 -0.94 -13.97 2.52
CA ALA A 27 -2.17 -13.97 1.74
C ALA A 27 -3.25 -13.09 2.39
N GLN A 28 -4.05 -12.43 1.57
CA GLN A 28 -5.16 -11.62 2.04
C GLN A 28 -6.19 -12.48 2.78
N GLN A 29 -6.51 -12.08 4.01
CA GLN A 29 -7.51 -12.76 4.82
C GLN A 29 -8.84 -12.00 4.76
N GLY A 30 -9.80 -12.59 4.04
CA GLY A 30 -11.13 -12.01 3.87
C GLY A 30 -11.17 -10.80 2.93
N ARG A 31 -12.38 -10.28 2.70
CA ARG A 31 -12.57 -9.10 1.85
C ARG A 31 -12.06 -7.84 2.56
N GLY A 32 -11.18 -7.10 1.87
CA GLY A 32 -10.63 -5.86 2.41
C GLY A 32 -9.52 -6.02 3.47
N GLY A 33 -9.08 -7.26 3.75
CA GLY A 33 -7.93 -7.52 4.62
C GLY A 33 -6.62 -7.12 3.96
N GLN A 34 -5.55 -6.96 4.78
CA GLN A 34 -4.19 -6.80 4.28
C GLN A 34 -3.67 -8.11 3.70
N GLY A 35 -2.74 -8.03 2.76
CA GLY A 35 -2.10 -9.16 2.14
C GLY A 35 -2.29 -9.22 0.63
N PHE A 36 -1.72 -10.27 0.01
CA PHE A 36 -1.77 -10.45 -1.43
C PHE A 36 -2.99 -11.27 -1.87
N SER A 37 -3.44 -10.96 -3.08
CA SER A 37 -4.35 -11.78 -3.88
C SER A 37 -3.87 -11.80 -5.32
N GLU A 38 -4.19 -12.86 -6.03
CA GLU A 38 -3.82 -13.01 -7.43
C GLU A 38 -4.97 -13.53 -8.27
N GLN A 39 -4.97 -13.15 -9.53
CA GLN A 39 -5.89 -13.61 -10.54
C GLN A 39 -5.10 -14.01 -11.79
N ARG A 40 -5.23 -15.26 -12.22
CA ARG A 40 -4.73 -15.71 -13.51
C ARG A 40 -5.59 -15.12 -14.62
N ILE A 41 -4.96 -14.42 -15.57
CA ILE A 41 -5.63 -13.82 -16.73
C ILE A 41 -5.44 -14.73 -17.94
N GLU A 42 -4.22 -15.19 -18.16
CA GLU A 42 -3.83 -16.10 -19.24
C GLU A 42 -2.85 -17.15 -18.70
N SER A 43 -2.37 -18.04 -19.56
CA SER A 43 -1.48 -19.15 -19.16
C SER A 43 -0.23 -18.70 -18.39
N ASN A 44 0.33 -17.52 -18.73
CA ASN A 44 1.51 -16.94 -18.10
C ASN A 44 1.31 -15.47 -17.72
N ARG A 45 0.06 -14.98 -17.66
CA ARG A 45 -0.27 -13.60 -17.31
C ARG A 45 -1.15 -13.56 -16.08
N TYR A 46 -0.75 -12.78 -15.13
CA TYR A 46 -1.40 -12.68 -13.83
C TYR A 46 -1.60 -11.22 -13.41
N ARG A 47 -2.64 -11.01 -12.64
CA ARG A 47 -2.84 -9.79 -11.87
C ARG A 47 -2.55 -10.10 -10.41
N VAL A 48 -1.60 -9.40 -9.83
CA VAL A 48 -1.18 -9.52 -8.43
C VAL A 48 -1.57 -8.24 -7.73
N THR A 49 -2.34 -8.33 -6.66
CA THR A 49 -2.72 -7.18 -5.83
C THR A 49 -2.20 -7.40 -4.42
N TYR A 50 -1.59 -6.38 -3.83
CA TYR A 50 -1.28 -6.33 -2.41
C TYR A 50 -2.02 -5.17 -1.76
N ASN A 51 -2.78 -5.49 -0.71
CA ASN A 51 -3.47 -4.52 0.11
C ASN A 51 -2.72 -4.35 1.43
N GLY A 52 -2.46 -3.11 1.81
CA GLY A 52 -1.74 -2.79 3.04
C GLY A 52 -2.25 -1.50 3.69
N VAL A 53 -1.53 -1.07 4.70
CA VAL A 53 -1.78 0.19 5.40
C VAL A 53 -0.48 0.94 5.51
N GLY A 54 -0.49 2.22 5.19
CA GLY A 54 0.68 3.09 5.32
C GLY A 54 1.27 3.56 4.00
N ALA A 55 2.59 3.69 3.94
CA ALA A 55 3.29 4.23 2.77
C ALA A 55 3.16 3.31 1.55
N PRO A 56 3.00 3.87 0.32
CA PRO A 56 2.86 3.09 -0.90
C PRO A 56 4.07 2.20 -1.23
N GLY A 57 5.29 2.64 -0.89
CA GLY A 57 6.53 1.92 -1.21
C GLY A 57 6.55 0.49 -0.69
N PRO A 58 6.46 0.25 0.63
CA PRO A 58 6.44 -1.10 1.19
C PRO A 58 5.29 -1.98 0.66
N VAL A 59 4.14 -1.40 0.35
CA VAL A 59 3.01 -2.12 -0.24
C VAL A 59 3.34 -2.55 -1.68
N ALA A 60 3.99 -1.69 -2.46
CA ALA A 60 4.46 -2.00 -3.80
C ALA A 60 5.58 -3.06 -3.79
N ASP A 61 6.49 -2.99 -2.83
CA ASP A 61 7.54 -4.01 -2.65
C ASP A 61 6.93 -5.39 -2.38
N TYR A 62 5.92 -5.48 -1.54
CA TYR A 62 5.23 -6.73 -1.27
C TYR A 62 4.42 -7.24 -2.47
N ALA A 63 3.85 -6.35 -3.30
CA ALA A 63 3.24 -6.76 -4.56
C ALA A 63 4.28 -7.34 -5.53
N LEU A 64 5.46 -6.72 -5.61
CA LEU A 64 6.58 -7.20 -6.44
C LEU A 64 7.14 -8.53 -5.93
N LEU A 65 7.28 -8.69 -4.60
CA LEU A 65 7.68 -9.94 -3.97
C LEU A 65 6.68 -11.07 -4.29
N ARG A 66 5.36 -10.78 -4.25
CA ARG A 66 4.35 -11.79 -4.62
C ARG A 66 4.45 -12.19 -6.09
N ALA A 67 4.68 -11.23 -6.99
CA ALA A 67 4.91 -11.53 -8.40
C ALA A 67 6.12 -12.45 -8.58
N ALA A 68 7.21 -12.23 -7.83
CA ALA A 68 8.40 -13.08 -7.85
C ALA A 68 8.12 -14.48 -7.28
N ASP A 69 7.41 -14.58 -6.16
CA ASP A 69 7.02 -15.86 -5.57
C ASP A 69 6.13 -16.66 -6.54
N LEU A 70 5.15 -16.02 -7.14
CA LEU A 70 4.27 -16.65 -8.14
C LEU A 70 5.06 -17.12 -9.36
N THR A 71 6.02 -16.32 -9.84
CA THR A 71 6.88 -16.66 -10.98
C THR A 71 7.63 -17.97 -10.73
N THR A 72 8.26 -18.11 -9.58
CA THR A 72 8.99 -19.33 -9.21
C THR A 72 8.07 -20.50 -8.93
N GLN A 73 6.90 -20.27 -8.32
CA GLN A 73 5.89 -21.31 -8.06
C GLN A 73 5.33 -21.91 -9.34
N GLU A 74 5.13 -21.08 -10.39
CA GLU A 74 4.65 -21.51 -11.72
C GLU A 74 5.78 -22.05 -12.62
N GLY A 75 7.02 -22.14 -12.11
CA GLY A 75 8.17 -22.71 -12.84
C GLY A 75 8.75 -21.79 -13.91
N TYR A 76 8.62 -20.48 -13.71
CA TYR A 76 9.25 -19.45 -14.55
C TYR A 76 10.47 -18.83 -13.85
N ASP A 77 11.29 -18.12 -14.61
CA ASP A 77 12.55 -17.56 -14.11
C ASP A 77 12.47 -16.05 -13.89
N TRP A 78 11.70 -15.36 -14.71
CA TRP A 78 11.56 -13.91 -14.67
C TRP A 78 10.11 -13.50 -14.96
N PHE A 79 9.78 -12.25 -14.61
CA PHE A 79 8.49 -11.65 -14.97
C PHE A 79 8.67 -10.22 -15.46
N GLU A 80 7.76 -9.80 -16.33
CA GLU A 80 7.64 -8.43 -16.81
C GLU A 80 6.40 -7.78 -16.20
N VAL A 81 6.59 -6.60 -15.62
CA VAL A 81 5.47 -5.75 -15.17
C VAL A 81 4.99 -4.96 -16.39
N VAL A 82 3.86 -5.36 -16.94
CA VAL A 82 3.27 -4.70 -18.12
C VAL A 82 2.36 -3.56 -17.73
N GLN A 83 1.81 -3.59 -16.51
CA GLN A 83 0.99 -2.51 -15.96
C GLN A 83 1.11 -2.50 -14.42
N ALA A 84 1.15 -1.29 -13.85
CA ALA A 84 1.16 -1.08 -12.41
C ALA A 84 0.29 0.11 -12.04
N TRP A 85 -0.47 -0.01 -10.97
CA TRP A 85 -1.21 1.11 -10.38
C TRP A 85 -1.32 0.95 -8.87
N THR A 86 -1.35 2.08 -8.18
CA THR A 86 -1.52 2.16 -6.75
C THR A 86 -2.77 2.98 -6.45
N ASP A 87 -3.58 2.51 -5.51
CA ASP A 87 -4.86 3.13 -5.10
C ASP A 87 -5.85 3.34 -6.28
N GLY A 88 -5.86 2.38 -7.20
CA GLY A 88 -6.73 2.40 -8.37
C GLY A 88 -6.34 3.42 -9.45
N ARG A 89 -5.19 4.07 -9.35
CA ARG A 89 -4.69 5.03 -10.34
C ARG A 89 -3.60 4.42 -11.21
N PRO A 90 -3.83 4.26 -12.51
CA PRO A 90 -2.80 3.81 -13.44
C PRO A 90 -1.59 4.76 -13.48
N GLY A 91 -0.38 4.21 -13.40
CA GLY A 91 0.86 4.97 -13.63
C GLY A 91 1.28 5.94 -12.53
N GLY A 92 0.64 5.88 -11.37
CA GLY A 92 1.06 6.65 -10.20
C GLY A 92 2.35 6.09 -9.60
N ALA A 93 3.51 6.38 -10.17
CA ALA A 93 4.74 6.31 -9.39
C ALA A 93 4.52 7.19 -8.16
N GLY A 94 4.42 6.57 -6.98
CA GLY A 94 4.19 7.25 -5.70
C GLY A 94 5.39 8.11 -5.30
N GLY A 95 5.64 9.16 -6.05
CA GLY A 95 6.38 10.31 -5.57
C GLY A 95 5.41 11.13 -4.74
N LEU A 96 5.83 11.54 -3.56
CA LEU A 96 5.24 12.62 -2.80
C LEU A 96 5.04 13.82 -3.75
N ARG A 97 3.86 13.92 -4.35
CA ARG A 97 3.46 15.17 -5.00
C ARG A 97 2.85 16.00 -3.88
N PRO A 98 3.51 17.08 -3.46
CA PRO A 98 2.80 18.08 -2.69
C PRO A 98 1.63 18.52 -3.54
N SER A 99 0.42 18.18 -3.15
CA SER A 99 -0.77 18.70 -3.79
C SER A 99 -0.91 20.14 -3.33
N VAL A 100 -0.43 21.06 -4.16
CA VAL A 100 -0.76 22.48 -4.03
C VAL A 100 -2.19 22.62 -4.55
N SER A 101 -3.15 22.60 -3.67
CA SER A 101 -4.51 22.98 -4.01
C SER A 101 -4.64 24.50 -3.89
N ILE A 102 -4.77 25.15 -5.03
CA ILE A 102 -5.22 26.55 -5.06
C ILE A 102 -6.74 26.51 -4.92
N GLY A 103 -7.23 26.71 -3.71
CA GLY A 103 -8.66 26.79 -3.41
C GLY A 103 -9.04 28.23 -3.09
N GLY A 104 -9.92 28.83 -3.88
CA GLY A 104 -10.62 30.04 -3.50
C GLY A 104 -11.75 29.67 -2.53
N GLY A 105 -11.64 30.06 -1.27
CA GLY A 105 -12.67 29.86 -0.26
C GLY A 105 -13.24 31.21 0.18
N THR A 106 -14.57 31.31 0.22
CA THR A 106 -15.26 32.42 0.89
C THR A 106 -15.72 31.94 2.27
N SER A 107 -15.18 32.52 3.33
CA SER A 107 -15.68 32.29 4.67
C SER A 107 -16.54 33.49 5.12
N ARG A 108 -17.73 33.20 5.64
CA ARG A 108 -18.60 34.18 6.28
C ARG A 108 -18.62 33.95 7.77
N TYR A 109 -18.15 34.93 8.50
CA TYR A 109 -18.25 34.93 9.95
C TYR A 109 -18.70 36.31 10.44
N GLY A 110 -19.84 36.38 11.13
CA GLY A 110 -20.28 37.59 11.83
C GLY A 110 -20.49 38.81 10.95
N GLY A 111 -21.02 38.67 9.72
CA GLY A 111 -21.33 39.82 8.84
C GLY A 111 -20.15 40.32 7.99
N TYR A 112 -18.99 39.74 8.07
CA TYR A 112 -17.86 40.04 7.22
C TYR A 112 -17.59 38.87 6.25
N SER A 113 -17.43 39.20 4.97
CA SER A 113 -16.99 38.24 3.95
C SER A 113 -15.54 38.55 3.57
N ALA A 114 -14.67 37.59 3.75
CA ALA A 114 -13.31 37.64 3.27
C ALA A 114 -13.13 36.62 2.13
N SER A 115 -12.76 37.12 0.94
CA SER A 115 -12.32 36.29 -0.17
C SER A 115 -10.79 36.34 -0.22
N GLY A 116 -10.12 35.20 -0.09
CA GLY A 116 -8.68 35.09 -0.17
C GLY A 116 -8.27 33.89 -0.99
N VAL A 117 -7.23 34.05 -1.82
CA VAL A 117 -6.53 32.95 -2.44
C VAL A 117 -5.54 32.42 -1.41
N GLY A 118 -5.82 31.29 -0.81
CA GLY A 118 -4.93 30.64 0.14
C GLY A 118 -4.17 29.49 -0.52
N VAL A 119 -2.86 29.52 -0.43
CA VAL A 119 -2.04 28.33 -0.71
C VAL A 119 -2.05 27.48 0.56
N GLY A 120 -2.90 26.46 0.59
CA GLY A 120 -2.96 25.53 1.69
C GLY A 120 -1.96 24.40 1.46
N VAL A 121 -0.89 24.34 2.23
CA VAL A 121 -0.13 23.09 2.40
C VAL A 121 -0.92 22.22 3.35
N GLY A 122 -1.75 21.35 2.80
CA GLY A 122 -2.50 20.37 3.58
C GLY A 122 -1.55 19.28 4.06
N LEU A 123 -1.09 19.37 5.31
CA LEU A 123 -0.54 18.20 6.01
C LEU A 123 -1.74 17.31 6.34
N ASN A 124 -1.88 16.23 5.58
CA ASN A 124 -2.88 15.22 5.89
C ASN A 124 -2.41 14.44 7.13
N LEU A 125 -2.91 14.84 8.29
CA LEU A 125 -2.69 14.17 9.57
C LEU A 125 -3.63 12.96 9.77
N SER A 126 -4.25 12.50 8.70
CA SER A 126 -5.01 11.25 8.72
C SER A 126 -4.04 10.12 9.07
N GLY A 127 -4.47 9.22 9.95
CA GLY A 127 -3.72 8.03 10.33
C GLY A 127 -3.34 7.16 9.11
N PRO A 128 -2.69 6.02 9.32
CA PRO A 128 -2.23 5.16 8.24
C PRO A 128 -3.38 4.84 7.29
N GLN A 129 -3.24 5.25 6.03
CA GLN A 129 -4.29 5.09 5.03
C GLN A 129 -4.20 3.69 4.39
N PRO A 130 -5.33 3.06 4.07
CA PRO A 130 -5.33 1.87 3.23
C PRO A 130 -4.65 2.18 1.89
N THR A 131 -3.72 1.35 1.50
CA THR A 131 -2.97 1.45 0.26
C THR A 131 -3.07 0.12 -0.48
N SER A 132 -3.34 0.17 -1.77
CA SER A 132 -3.39 -1.02 -2.62
C SER A 132 -2.49 -0.84 -3.82
N THR A 133 -1.64 -1.82 -4.09
CA THR A 133 -0.84 -1.87 -5.33
C THR A 133 -1.24 -3.08 -6.14
N THR A 134 -1.54 -2.88 -7.40
CA THR A 134 -1.84 -3.94 -8.35
C THR A 134 -0.81 -3.92 -9.48
N LEU A 135 -0.26 -5.08 -9.76
CA LEU A 135 0.66 -5.35 -10.87
C LEU A 135 0.00 -6.31 -11.84
N GLU A 136 0.10 -6.03 -13.13
CA GLU A 136 -0.17 -7.02 -14.16
C GLU A 136 1.16 -7.50 -14.71
N VAL A 137 1.40 -8.80 -14.63
CA VAL A 137 2.70 -9.41 -14.92
C VAL A 137 2.58 -10.52 -15.95
N VAL A 138 3.61 -10.61 -16.81
CA VAL A 138 3.79 -11.71 -17.76
C VAL A 138 5.04 -12.49 -17.36
N LEU A 139 4.88 -13.77 -17.14
CA LEU A 139 5.94 -14.67 -16.70
C LEU A 139 6.71 -15.24 -17.88
N GLY A 140 8.03 -15.39 -17.74
CA GLY A 140 8.89 -15.93 -18.78
C GLY A 140 9.96 -16.88 -18.26
N ARG A 141 10.49 -17.71 -19.17
CA ARG A 141 11.54 -18.72 -18.89
C ARG A 141 12.83 -18.37 -19.58
N GLY A 142 13.92 -18.90 -19.04
CA GLY A 142 15.26 -18.75 -19.59
C GLY A 142 15.90 -17.40 -19.28
N ALA A 143 16.77 -16.93 -20.15
CA ALA A 143 17.50 -15.68 -19.93
C ALA A 143 16.55 -14.48 -19.81
N LYS A 144 16.74 -13.69 -18.76
CA LYS A 144 15.97 -12.46 -18.53
C LYS A 144 16.25 -11.44 -19.65
N PRO A 145 15.21 -10.92 -20.32
CA PRO A 145 15.38 -9.82 -21.27
C PRO A 145 15.97 -8.57 -20.61
N ASP A 146 16.83 -7.86 -21.34
CA ASP A 146 17.41 -6.60 -20.87
C ASP A 146 16.45 -5.43 -21.11
N ARG A 147 15.42 -5.36 -20.24
CA ARG A 147 14.40 -4.29 -20.22
C ARG A 147 14.14 -3.87 -18.79
N PRO A 148 13.92 -2.57 -18.52
CA PRO A 148 13.70 -2.06 -17.17
C PRO A 148 12.45 -2.61 -16.46
N SER A 149 11.46 -3.05 -17.24
CA SER A 149 10.20 -3.64 -16.74
C SER A 149 10.32 -5.12 -16.39
N VAL A 150 11.47 -5.76 -16.68
CA VAL A 150 11.68 -7.20 -16.47
C VAL A 150 12.56 -7.45 -15.27
N TYR A 151 12.07 -8.29 -14.37
CA TYR A 151 12.70 -8.62 -13.09
C TYR A 151 13.04 -10.11 -13.02
N ASP A 152 14.24 -10.44 -12.55
CA ASP A 152 14.59 -11.79 -12.15
C ASP A 152 13.89 -12.15 -10.83
N ALA A 153 13.14 -13.25 -10.83
CA ALA A 153 12.29 -13.59 -9.68
C ALA A 153 13.10 -13.89 -8.41
N ARG A 154 14.22 -14.62 -8.54
CA ARG A 154 15.07 -14.97 -7.38
C ARG A 154 15.79 -13.75 -6.83
N SER A 155 16.20 -12.82 -7.68
CA SER A 155 16.82 -11.56 -7.25
C SER A 155 15.86 -10.71 -6.44
N ILE A 156 14.59 -10.60 -6.85
CA ILE A 156 13.57 -9.89 -6.08
C ILE A 156 13.31 -10.57 -4.73
N GLN A 157 13.18 -11.89 -4.70
CA GLN A 157 12.99 -12.66 -3.45
C GLN A 157 14.15 -12.48 -2.46
N ALA A 158 15.37 -12.31 -2.95
CA ALA A 158 16.55 -12.07 -2.11
C ALA A 158 16.65 -10.63 -1.59
N SER A 159 16.06 -9.67 -2.33
CA SER A 159 16.20 -8.23 -2.05
C SER A 159 15.12 -7.69 -1.12
N ILE A 160 13.92 -8.29 -1.13
CA ILE A 160 12.78 -7.81 -0.34
C ILE A 160 12.55 -8.74 0.85
N PRO A 161 12.76 -8.27 2.09
CA PRO A 161 12.50 -9.06 3.30
C PRO A 161 10.98 -9.32 3.48
N ARG A 162 10.64 -10.46 4.10
CA ARG A 162 9.27 -10.86 4.43
C ARG A 162 8.84 -10.39 5.81
#